data_90a09cc3d4146e950bd5ed2771196bb7
#
_entry.id   90a09cc3d4146e950bd5ed2771196bb7
#
_cell.length_a   1.000
_cell.length_b   1.000
_cell.length_c   1.000
_cell.angle_alpha   90.00
_cell.angle_beta   90.00
_cell.angle_gamma   90.00
#
_symmetry.space_group_name_H-M   'P 1'
#
loop_
_entity.id
_entity.type
_entity.pdbx_description
1 polymer ?
#
loop_
_entity_poly.entity_id
_entity_poly.type
_entity_poly.pdbx_seq_one_letter_code
_entity_poly.pdbx_strand_id
1 'polypeptide(L)'
;MSIRLLTALAIAASLTACATAPGAANNSYSFGLWGDMPYKKAGDDSKLPAVLTSINNSDIAFSLYDGDIKDGSSKCTDDIYVDALKMFGSMKKPVVYVPGDNEWTDCHRTNNGGYDGLERLAHIRKVMFPNANSLGQTTMPLEHQGKLGEKFVENTRFSHGGVVFVGVNQPGSNNNVIMSAKECTNKSARTAVKCDEANAEYLERDAANVAWMRASFEQAKAHKAAGVVVVTQGDPGFDWPETEEFDESTLPEFSGFRNFMAQLAKETEQFAGQVLFVHGDTHYFKLDKPLYSPTKLLPNFTRLQTFGSPSLHWIKVHVDVKSADVFRVEPVIVKQP
;
A
#
# COMPACT_ATOMS: atom_id res chain seq x y z
N MET A 1 -47.52 64.49 53.42
CA MET A 1 -46.14 64.31 52.93
C MET A 1 -46.08 62.90 52.29
N SER A 2 -46.29 62.80 50.97
CA SER A 2 -46.38 61.52 50.27
C SER A 2 -45.16 61.36 49.41
N ILE A 3 -44.40 60.31 49.71
CA ILE A 3 -43.19 59.94 48.93
C ILE A 3 -43.63 58.96 47.83
N ARG A 4 -43.45 59.31 46.56
CA ARG A 4 -43.66 58.44 45.39
C ARG A 4 -42.39 57.66 45.12
N LEU A 5 -42.50 56.37 45.19
CA LEU A 5 -41.46 55.42 44.79
C LEU A 5 -41.53 55.22 43.26
N LEU A 6 -40.44 55.53 42.57
CA LEU A 6 -40.25 55.27 41.16
C LEU A 6 -39.56 53.91 41.00
N THR A 7 -40.24 52.96 40.47
CA THR A 7 -39.69 51.64 40.08
C THR A 7 -39.10 51.71 38.66
N ALA A 8 -37.78 51.53 38.54
CA ALA A 8 -37.13 51.44 37.25
C ALA A 8 -37.11 49.98 36.79
N LEU A 9 -37.73 49.74 35.63
CA LEU A 9 -37.78 48.44 34.97
C LEU A 9 -36.51 48.32 34.11
N ALA A 10 -35.59 47.41 34.48
CA ALA A 10 -34.41 47.06 33.67
C ALA A 10 -34.78 45.98 32.67
N ILE A 11 -34.81 46.28 31.37
CA ILE A 11 -34.97 45.33 30.29
C ILE A 11 -33.59 44.71 30.03
N ALA A 12 -33.41 43.44 30.41
CA ALA A 12 -32.21 42.66 30.02
C ALA A 12 -32.41 42.12 28.60
N ALA A 13 -31.69 42.66 27.62
CA ALA A 13 -31.62 42.11 26.28
C ALA A 13 -30.69 40.88 26.27
N SER A 14 -31.24 39.70 26.16
CA SER A 14 -30.49 38.47 25.96
C SER A 14 -29.99 38.38 24.52
N LEU A 15 -28.70 38.61 24.32
CA LEU A 15 -27.99 38.31 23.07
C LEU A 15 -27.82 36.79 22.94
N THR A 16 -28.69 36.17 22.16
CA THR A 16 -28.52 34.75 21.75
C THR A 16 -27.39 34.72 20.71
N ALA A 17 -26.17 34.38 21.16
CA ALA A 17 -25.08 34.04 20.26
C ALA A 17 -25.42 32.72 19.58
N CYS A 18 -25.72 32.75 18.28
CA CYS A 18 -25.71 31.56 17.45
C CYS A 18 -24.26 31.05 17.38
N ALA A 19 -23.94 30.10 18.26
CA ALA A 19 -22.74 29.28 18.07
C ALA A 19 -22.96 28.47 16.80
N THR A 20 -22.28 28.82 15.70
CA THR A 20 -22.12 27.95 14.54
C THR A 20 -21.45 26.68 15.03
N ALA A 21 -22.17 25.56 15.03
CA ALA A 21 -21.59 24.23 15.27
C ALA A 21 -20.37 24.08 14.34
N PRO A 22 -19.25 23.55 14.84
CA PRO A 22 -18.13 23.21 13.94
C PRO A 22 -18.68 22.32 12.85
N GLY A 23 -18.47 22.72 11.59
CA GLY A 23 -18.95 21.99 10.42
C GLY A 23 -18.60 20.54 10.57
N ALA A 24 -19.59 19.65 10.41
CA ALA A 24 -19.37 18.20 10.43
C ALA A 24 -18.19 17.89 9.52
N ALA A 25 -17.12 17.37 10.09
CA ALA A 25 -15.97 16.93 9.32
C ALA A 25 -16.48 16.06 8.18
N ASN A 26 -16.13 16.41 6.96
CA ASN A 26 -16.58 15.68 5.78
C ASN A 26 -15.95 14.28 5.90
N ASN A 27 -16.73 13.28 6.30
CA ASN A 27 -16.27 11.92 6.62
C ASN A 27 -15.98 11.10 5.34
N SER A 28 -16.04 11.76 4.18
CA SER A 28 -15.74 11.16 2.88
C SER A 28 -14.51 11.83 2.25
N TYR A 29 -13.64 11.02 1.69
CA TYR A 29 -12.46 11.43 0.94
C TYR A 29 -12.11 10.38 -0.10
N SER A 30 -11.10 10.62 -0.92
CA SER A 30 -10.59 9.64 -1.87
C SER A 30 -9.08 9.54 -1.77
N PHE A 31 -8.53 8.38 -2.11
CA PHE A 31 -7.10 8.16 -2.29
C PHE A 31 -6.82 7.47 -3.61
N GLY A 32 -5.58 7.55 -4.10
CA GLY A 32 -5.12 6.92 -5.33
C GLY A 32 -4.33 5.64 -5.06
N LEU A 33 -4.39 4.68 -6.00
CA LEU A 33 -3.55 3.47 -6.02
C LEU A 33 -2.95 3.33 -7.40
N TRP A 34 -1.65 3.06 -7.48
CA TRP A 34 -0.90 2.86 -8.70
C TRP A 34 0.46 2.25 -8.39
N GLY A 35 1.01 1.48 -9.33
CA GLY A 35 2.32 0.82 -9.22
C GLY A 35 2.63 0.07 -10.51
N ASP A 36 3.64 -0.80 -10.50
CA ASP A 36 4.08 -1.62 -11.63
C ASP A 36 4.30 -0.78 -12.91
N MET A 37 4.81 0.43 -12.75
CA MET A 37 5.09 1.40 -13.84
C MET A 37 6.05 2.51 -13.35
N PRO A 38 6.89 3.13 -14.21
CA PRO A 38 6.99 2.88 -15.64
C PRO A 38 7.91 1.70 -15.97
N TYR A 39 7.53 0.91 -16.97
CA TYR A 39 8.40 -0.12 -17.54
C TYR A 39 9.00 0.40 -18.84
N LYS A 40 10.24 0.92 -18.77
CA LYS A 40 10.91 1.59 -19.89
C LYS A 40 11.01 0.70 -21.14
N LYS A 41 11.27 -0.60 -20.96
CA LYS A 41 11.32 -1.56 -22.06
C LYS A 41 9.97 -1.80 -22.73
N ALA A 42 8.87 -1.61 -22.04
CA ALA A 42 7.53 -1.67 -22.58
C ALA A 42 7.10 -0.36 -23.28
N GLY A 43 7.96 0.67 -23.26
CA GLY A 43 7.68 1.96 -23.88
C GLY A 43 6.77 2.87 -23.05
N ASP A 44 6.73 2.68 -21.75
CA ASP A 44 5.83 3.40 -20.85
C ASP A 44 6.20 4.88 -20.66
N ASP A 45 7.45 5.25 -20.96
CA ASP A 45 7.94 6.64 -20.79
C ASP A 45 7.07 7.66 -21.55
N SER A 46 6.49 7.28 -22.69
CA SER A 46 5.59 8.15 -23.45
C SER A 46 4.19 8.29 -22.84
N LYS A 47 3.75 7.30 -22.07
CA LYS A 47 2.41 7.20 -21.46
C LYS A 47 2.35 7.73 -20.04
N LEU A 48 3.44 7.56 -19.27
CA LEU A 48 3.52 7.92 -17.87
C LEU A 48 3.10 9.38 -17.58
N PRO A 49 3.49 10.41 -18.37
CA PRO A 49 3.09 11.79 -18.10
C PRO A 49 1.57 12.00 -18.05
N ALA A 50 0.81 11.26 -18.85
CA ALA A 50 -0.65 11.33 -18.85
C ALA A 50 -1.23 10.78 -17.53
N VAL A 51 -0.67 9.68 -17.01
CA VAL A 51 -1.06 9.09 -15.73
C VAL A 51 -0.77 10.04 -14.58
N LEU A 52 0.46 10.55 -14.49
CA LEU A 52 0.86 11.48 -13.42
C LEU A 52 0.01 12.76 -13.45
N THR A 53 -0.31 13.27 -14.65
CA THR A 53 -1.21 14.40 -14.83
C THR A 53 -2.62 14.10 -14.34
N SER A 54 -3.15 12.91 -14.69
CA SER A 54 -4.47 12.47 -14.25
C SER A 54 -4.56 12.39 -12.72
N ILE A 55 -3.58 11.76 -12.07
CA ILE A 55 -3.51 11.68 -10.61
C ILE A 55 -3.39 13.08 -9.98
N ASN A 56 -2.49 13.93 -10.50
CA ASN A 56 -2.24 15.30 -10.00
C ASN A 56 -3.42 16.24 -10.11
N ASN A 57 -4.33 15.98 -11.05
CA ASN A 57 -5.55 16.78 -11.27
C ASN A 57 -6.78 16.23 -10.54
N SER A 58 -6.64 15.06 -9.87
CA SER A 58 -7.73 14.48 -9.11
C SER A 58 -7.85 15.07 -7.70
N ASP A 59 -9.01 14.90 -7.08
CA ASP A 59 -9.33 15.38 -5.73
C ASP A 59 -8.98 14.38 -4.62
N ILE A 60 -7.97 13.54 -4.85
CA ILE A 60 -7.47 12.60 -3.84
C ILE A 60 -6.72 13.31 -2.71
N ALA A 61 -6.76 12.75 -1.51
CA ALA A 61 -6.00 13.25 -0.36
C ALA A 61 -4.50 12.87 -0.45
N PHE A 62 -4.22 11.66 -0.90
CA PHE A 62 -2.89 11.06 -1.08
C PHE A 62 -2.97 9.90 -2.07
N SER A 63 -1.84 9.31 -2.43
CA SER A 63 -1.80 8.03 -3.16
C SER A 63 -0.83 7.05 -2.51
N LEU A 64 -1.06 5.75 -2.77
CA LEU A 64 -0.13 4.67 -2.43
C LEU A 64 0.40 4.09 -3.74
N TYR A 65 1.69 3.85 -3.75
CA TYR A 65 2.40 3.23 -4.84
C TYR A 65 2.84 1.84 -4.40
N ASP A 66 2.32 0.81 -5.05
CA ASP A 66 2.44 -0.59 -4.62
C ASP A 66 3.59 -1.36 -5.28
N GLY A 67 4.68 -0.67 -5.60
CA GLY A 67 5.93 -1.30 -5.99
C GLY A 67 6.21 -1.30 -7.48
N ASP A 68 7.38 -1.86 -7.82
CA ASP A 68 7.88 -2.04 -9.17
C ASP A 68 8.14 -0.73 -9.94
N ILE A 69 9.12 0.03 -9.45
CA ILE A 69 9.60 1.27 -10.10
C ILE A 69 10.35 1.03 -11.41
N LYS A 70 10.56 -0.23 -11.80
CA LYS A 70 11.18 -0.68 -13.07
C LYS A 70 10.64 -2.05 -13.48
N ASP A 71 10.83 -2.42 -14.73
CA ASP A 71 10.52 -3.77 -15.22
C ASP A 71 11.49 -4.85 -14.72
N GLY A 72 11.04 -6.11 -14.70
CA GLY A 72 11.78 -7.29 -14.23
C GLY A 72 13.02 -7.66 -15.05
N SER A 73 13.43 -6.85 -16.04
CA SER A 73 14.56 -7.11 -16.92
C SER A 73 15.50 -5.93 -17.15
N SER A 74 15.24 -4.77 -16.55
CA SER A 74 16.13 -3.61 -16.52
C SER A 74 17.11 -3.71 -15.38
N LYS A 75 18.34 -3.13 -15.57
CA LYS A 75 19.39 -3.17 -14.56
C LYS A 75 19.00 -2.41 -13.30
N CYS A 76 19.35 -2.94 -12.13
CA CYS A 76 19.12 -2.32 -10.83
C CYS A 76 20.24 -1.32 -10.46
N THR A 77 20.54 -0.38 -11.35
CA THR A 77 21.51 0.70 -11.08
C THR A 77 20.92 1.71 -10.09
N ASP A 78 21.77 2.52 -9.46
CA ASP A 78 21.30 3.57 -8.54
C ASP A 78 20.40 4.60 -9.22
N ASP A 79 20.52 4.78 -10.54
CA ASP A 79 19.71 5.72 -11.32
C ASP A 79 18.22 5.41 -11.30
N ILE A 80 17.82 4.12 -11.18
CA ILE A 80 16.39 3.76 -11.13
C ILE A 80 15.68 4.37 -9.92
N TYR A 81 16.37 4.40 -8.76
CA TYR A 81 15.81 4.99 -7.54
C TYR A 81 15.79 6.52 -7.61
N VAL A 82 16.83 7.12 -8.25
CA VAL A 82 16.85 8.56 -8.51
C VAL A 82 15.71 8.98 -9.43
N ASP A 83 15.45 8.22 -10.50
CA ASP A 83 14.35 8.49 -11.43
C ASP A 83 12.98 8.30 -10.74
N ALA A 84 12.83 7.26 -9.91
CA ALA A 84 11.62 7.08 -9.11
C ALA A 84 11.38 8.24 -8.13
N LEU A 85 12.42 8.71 -7.45
CA LEU A 85 12.32 9.88 -6.56
C LEU A 85 11.94 11.15 -7.32
N LYS A 86 12.44 11.36 -8.55
CA LYS A 86 12.00 12.46 -9.42
C LYS A 86 10.52 12.32 -9.80
N MET A 87 10.09 11.10 -10.15
CA MET A 87 8.70 10.80 -10.46
C MET A 87 7.79 11.14 -9.27
N PHE A 88 8.09 10.61 -8.09
CA PHE A 88 7.33 10.90 -6.87
C PHE A 88 7.39 12.39 -6.49
N GLY A 89 8.54 13.05 -6.66
CA GLY A 89 8.70 14.50 -6.46
C GLY A 89 7.88 15.38 -7.41
N SER A 90 7.37 14.82 -8.52
CA SER A 90 6.45 15.50 -9.42
C SER A 90 4.98 15.43 -8.98
N MET A 91 4.67 14.58 -8.00
CA MET A 91 3.32 14.40 -7.47
C MET A 91 2.97 15.51 -6.49
N LYS A 92 1.86 16.21 -6.72
CA LYS A 92 1.41 17.33 -5.87
C LYS A 92 0.98 16.88 -4.47
N LYS A 93 0.43 15.67 -4.37
CA LYS A 93 -0.10 15.07 -3.13
C LYS A 93 0.90 14.09 -2.53
N PRO A 94 0.74 13.73 -1.24
CA PRO A 94 1.56 12.70 -0.62
C PRO A 94 1.53 11.38 -1.37
N VAL A 95 2.68 10.74 -1.51
CA VAL A 95 2.82 9.39 -2.07
C VAL A 95 3.45 8.49 -1.03
N VAL A 96 2.77 7.42 -0.66
CA VAL A 96 3.30 6.36 0.20
C VAL A 96 3.81 5.24 -0.70
N TYR A 97 5.10 4.94 -0.60
CA TYR A 97 5.77 3.94 -1.41
C TYR A 97 5.88 2.62 -0.66
N VAL A 98 5.58 1.51 -1.35
CA VAL A 98 5.83 0.13 -0.92
C VAL A 98 6.79 -0.49 -1.92
N PRO A 99 7.87 -1.18 -1.51
CA PRO A 99 8.81 -1.82 -2.43
C PRO A 99 8.20 -3.03 -3.15
N GLY A 100 8.51 -3.16 -4.47
CA GLY A 100 8.23 -4.35 -5.26
C GLY A 100 9.43 -5.28 -5.39
N ASP A 101 9.30 -6.37 -6.13
CA ASP A 101 10.38 -7.35 -6.32
C ASP A 101 11.40 -6.88 -7.36
N ASN A 102 10.97 -6.14 -8.36
CA ASN A 102 11.82 -5.74 -9.47
C ASN A 102 12.95 -4.80 -9.05
N GLU A 103 12.79 -4.01 -8.01
CA GLU A 103 13.81 -3.09 -7.55
C GLU A 103 14.75 -3.66 -6.48
N TRP A 104 14.56 -4.92 -6.00
CA TRP A 104 15.52 -5.51 -5.06
C TRP A 104 15.66 -7.04 -5.14
N THR A 105 14.59 -7.84 -4.93
CA THR A 105 14.73 -9.31 -4.94
C THR A 105 15.26 -9.80 -6.28
N ASP A 106 14.72 -9.31 -7.38
CA ASP A 106 15.02 -9.72 -8.74
C ASP A 106 16.32 -9.15 -9.31
N CYS A 107 16.94 -8.24 -8.60
CA CYS A 107 18.20 -7.63 -9.01
C CYS A 107 19.36 -8.63 -9.15
N HIS A 108 19.23 -9.81 -8.53
CA HIS A 108 20.19 -10.90 -8.67
C HIS A 108 20.23 -11.51 -10.09
N ARG A 109 19.16 -11.35 -10.87
CA ARG A 109 19.10 -11.89 -12.24
C ARG A 109 20.19 -11.29 -13.12
N THR A 110 20.82 -12.11 -13.96
CA THR A 110 21.94 -11.65 -14.80
C THR A 110 21.54 -10.55 -15.77
N ASN A 111 20.30 -10.59 -16.30
CA ASN A 111 19.74 -9.53 -17.15
C ASN A 111 19.45 -8.23 -16.38
N ASN A 112 19.27 -8.30 -15.06
CA ASN A 112 19.08 -7.14 -14.18
C ASN A 112 20.42 -6.58 -13.64
N GLY A 113 21.54 -7.12 -14.09
CA GLY A 113 22.87 -6.68 -13.73
C GLY A 113 23.56 -7.53 -12.65
N GLY A 114 22.85 -8.53 -12.07
CA GLY A 114 23.43 -9.45 -11.09
C GLY A 114 23.81 -8.81 -9.76
N TYR A 115 23.01 -7.85 -9.30
CA TYR A 115 23.20 -7.16 -8.01
C TYR A 115 22.82 -8.07 -6.84
N ASP A 116 23.35 -7.80 -5.67
CA ASP A 116 22.89 -8.41 -4.42
C ASP A 116 21.54 -7.81 -4.01
N GLY A 117 20.49 -8.62 -3.96
CA GLY A 117 19.14 -8.16 -3.58
C GLY A 117 19.08 -7.52 -2.19
N LEU A 118 19.86 -8.06 -1.22
CA LEU A 118 19.88 -7.51 0.14
C LEU A 118 20.62 -6.17 0.20
N GLU A 119 21.63 -5.99 -0.62
CA GLU A 119 22.31 -4.69 -0.78
C GLU A 119 21.34 -3.67 -1.41
N ARG A 120 20.59 -4.08 -2.45
CA ARG A 120 19.56 -3.21 -3.05
C ARG A 120 18.45 -2.84 -2.06
N LEU A 121 17.99 -3.77 -1.23
CA LEU A 121 17.03 -3.48 -0.17
C LEU A 121 17.60 -2.47 0.85
N ALA A 122 18.86 -2.62 1.24
CA ALA A 122 19.54 -1.66 2.10
C ALA A 122 19.63 -0.26 1.44
N HIS A 123 19.87 -0.22 0.12
CA HIS A 123 19.88 1.03 -0.65
C HIS A 123 18.48 1.67 -0.68
N ILE A 124 17.41 0.91 -0.95
CA ILE A 124 16.02 1.38 -0.87
C ILE A 124 15.75 2.02 0.49
N ARG A 125 16.06 1.32 1.58
CA ARG A 125 15.86 1.81 2.96
C ARG A 125 16.51 3.17 3.21
N LYS A 126 17.67 3.40 2.60
CA LYS A 126 18.42 4.65 2.71
C LYS A 126 17.85 5.78 1.87
N VAL A 127 17.48 5.50 0.59
CA VAL A 127 17.16 6.55 -0.38
C VAL A 127 15.68 6.84 -0.50
N MET A 128 14.83 5.81 -0.37
CA MET A 128 13.38 5.97 -0.49
C MET A 128 12.71 6.36 0.83
N PHE A 129 13.38 6.14 1.97
CA PHE A 129 12.89 6.47 3.32
C PHE A 129 13.88 7.40 4.07
N PRO A 130 14.19 8.59 3.52
CA PRO A 130 15.20 9.49 4.11
C PRO A 130 14.74 10.17 5.40
N ASN A 131 13.45 10.15 5.67
CA ASN A 131 12.80 10.74 6.86
C ASN A 131 11.46 10.03 7.12
N ALA A 132 10.78 10.40 8.20
CA ALA A 132 9.52 9.78 8.62
C ALA A 132 8.27 10.32 7.91
N ASN A 133 8.42 10.86 6.70
CA ASN A 133 7.29 11.37 5.91
C ASN A 133 7.13 10.61 4.60
N SER A 134 5.94 10.68 4.03
CA SER A 134 5.66 10.25 2.65
C SER A 134 6.50 11.04 1.64
N LEU A 135 6.55 10.53 0.42
CA LEU A 135 7.08 11.24 -0.75
C LEU A 135 6.04 12.23 -1.30
N GLY A 136 6.39 12.97 -2.36
CA GLY A 136 5.54 13.97 -3.00
C GLY A 136 5.96 15.41 -2.68
N GLN A 137 5.33 16.39 -3.34
CA GLN A 137 5.57 17.84 -3.08
C GLN A 137 4.96 18.25 -1.74
N THR A 138 3.77 17.76 -1.43
CA THR A 138 3.24 17.79 -0.07
C THR A 138 3.46 16.43 0.58
N THR A 139 3.78 16.43 1.87
CA THR A 139 4.09 15.20 2.61
C THR A 139 3.17 15.04 3.81
N MET A 140 3.06 13.82 4.31
CA MET A 140 2.37 13.51 5.56
C MET A 140 3.26 12.62 6.44
N PRO A 141 3.17 12.72 7.78
CA PRO A 141 3.93 11.87 8.67
C PRO A 141 3.48 10.40 8.55
N LEU A 142 4.45 9.50 8.60
CA LEU A 142 4.24 8.05 8.62
C LEU A 142 4.86 7.47 9.88
N GLU A 143 4.20 6.46 10.45
CA GLU A 143 4.83 5.56 11.41
C GLU A 143 5.60 4.50 10.63
N HIS A 144 6.80 4.17 11.09
CA HIS A 144 7.65 3.13 10.52
C HIS A 144 7.86 2.01 11.54
N GLN A 145 7.93 0.76 11.07
CA GLN A 145 8.21 -0.37 11.97
C GLN A 145 9.66 -0.31 12.47
N GLY A 146 10.59 0.00 11.59
CA GLY A 146 12.00 0.17 11.92
C GLY A 146 12.39 1.63 12.10
N LYS A 147 13.62 1.87 12.57
CA LYS A 147 14.21 3.20 12.59
C LYS A 147 14.69 3.59 11.20
N LEU A 148 14.77 4.90 10.94
CA LEU A 148 15.28 5.43 9.70
C LEU A 148 16.69 4.88 9.39
N GLY A 149 16.87 4.33 8.17
CA GLY A 149 18.11 3.71 7.71
C GLY A 149 18.35 2.28 8.23
N GLU A 150 17.46 1.74 9.08
CA GLU A 150 17.55 0.37 9.60
C GLU A 150 16.54 -0.57 8.93
N LYS A 151 16.57 -1.86 9.31
CA LYS A 151 15.63 -2.89 8.82
C LYS A 151 14.18 -2.49 9.13
N PHE A 152 13.28 -2.83 8.20
CA PHE A 152 11.83 -2.67 8.29
C PHE A 152 11.34 -1.21 8.29
N VAL A 153 12.19 -0.21 8.03
CA VAL A 153 11.76 1.18 7.84
C VAL A 153 10.77 1.33 6.68
N GLU A 154 10.83 0.45 5.71
CA GLU A 154 9.94 0.37 4.56
C GLU A 154 8.50 -0.05 4.91
N ASN A 155 8.29 -0.70 6.07
CA ASN A 155 6.96 -0.99 6.57
C ASN A 155 6.39 0.25 7.25
N THR A 156 5.31 0.77 6.68
CA THR A 156 4.73 2.06 7.09
C THR A 156 3.29 1.92 7.56
N ARG A 157 2.84 2.86 8.37
CA ARG A 157 1.45 2.96 8.80
C ARG A 157 1.06 4.42 9.03
N PHE A 158 -0.21 4.73 8.77
CA PHE A 158 -0.84 5.98 9.15
C PHE A 158 -2.35 5.82 9.27
N SER A 159 -2.99 6.77 9.94
CA SER A 159 -4.46 6.82 10.01
C SER A 159 -4.97 8.06 9.29
N HIS A 160 -6.03 7.91 8.49
CA HIS A 160 -6.68 9.02 7.80
C HIS A 160 -8.19 8.82 7.73
N GLY A 161 -8.96 9.80 8.18
CA GLY A 161 -10.42 9.83 8.03
C GLY A 161 -11.16 8.59 8.58
N GLY A 162 -10.66 7.97 9.68
CA GLY A 162 -11.29 6.79 10.29
C GLY A 162 -10.89 5.45 9.67
N VAL A 163 -9.83 5.43 8.85
CA VAL A 163 -9.24 4.23 8.25
C VAL A 163 -7.75 4.15 8.63
N VAL A 164 -7.26 2.95 8.88
CA VAL A 164 -5.82 2.67 9.08
C VAL A 164 -5.23 2.11 7.78
N PHE A 165 -4.13 2.70 7.33
CA PHE A 165 -3.38 2.30 6.14
C PHE A 165 -2.06 1.66 6.56
N VAL A 166 -1.72 0.52 5.97
CA VAL A 166 -0.55 -0.29 6.33
C VAL A 166 0.18 -0.68 5.04
N GLY A 167 1.36 -0.14 4.82
CA GLY A 167 2.27 -0.58 3.77
C GLY A 167 3.23 -1.63 4.31
N VAL A 168 3.41 -2.74 3.57
CA VAL A 168 4.24 -3.87 4.00
C VAL A 168 5.12 -4.33 2.86
N ASN A 169 6.42 -4.42 3.08
CA ASN A 169 7.37 -4.98 2.12
C ASN A 169 7.14 -6.50 2.00
N GLN A 170 6.26 -6.87 1.08
CA GLN A 170 5.99 -8.25 0.69
C GLN A 170 5.97 -8.32 -0.83
N PRO A 171 7.16 -8.45 -1.44
CA PRO A 171 7.34 -8.37 -2.88
C PRO A 171 6.88 -9.65 -3.59
N GLY A 172 6.70 -9.58 -4.90
CA GLY A 172 6.57 -10.71 -5.80
C GLY A 172 7.74 -11.70 -5.69
N SER A 173 7.94 -12.54 -6.69
CA SER A 173 9.04 -13.52 -6.71
C SER A 173 9.08 -14.38 -5.44
N ASN A 174 7.89 -14.93 -5.07
CA ASN A 174 7.68 -15.75 -3.87
C ASN A 174 8.19 -15.07 -2.58
N ASN A 175 8.02 -13.76 -2.47
CA ASN A 175 8.45 -13.01 -1.28
C ASN A 175 9.94 -13.23 -0.92
N ASN A 176 10.82 -13.38 -1.94
CA ASN A 176 12.25 -13.68 -1.83
C ASN A 176 12.59 -15.10 -1.30
N VAL A 177 11.64 -16.03 -1.24
CA VAL A 177 11.91 -17.41 -0.86
C VAL A 177 12.59 -18.16 -2.00
N ILE A 178 13.70 -18.83 -1.71
CA ILE A 178 14.45 -19.66 -2.66
C ILE A 178 14.29 -21.12 -2.26
N MET A 179 13.58 -21.88 -3.09
CA MET A 179 13.15 -23.25 -2.75
C MET A 179 14.17 -24.33 -3.15
N SER A 180 15.11 -24.00 -4.04
CA SER A 180 16.06 -25.00 -4.54
C SER A 180 17.40 -24.41 -4.98
N ALA A 181 18.44 -25.25 -4.99
CA ALA A 181 19.75 -24.85 -5.52
C ALA A 181 19.70 -24.48 -7.01
N LYS A 182 18.79 -25.07 -7.78
CA LYS A 182 18.58 -24.73 -9.20
C LYS A 182 18.01 -23.32 -9.33
N GLU A 183 17.00 -22.98 -8.56
CA GLU A 183 16.39 -21.65 -8.54
C GLU A 183 17.41 -20.60 -8.08
N CYS A 184 18.20 -20.92 -7.07
CA CYS A 184 19.27 -20.06 -6.57
C CYS A 184 20.21 -19.55 -7.69
N THR A 185 20.60 -20.43 -8.61
CA THR A 185 21.67 -20.13 -9.60
C THR A 185 21.15 -19.96 -11.03
N ASN A 186 19.87 -20.30 -11.30
CA ASN A 186 19.34 -20.21 -12.67
C ASN A 186 19.19 -18.76 -13.13
N LYS A 187 19.96 -18.36 -14.15
CA LYS A 187 20.01 -16.99 -14.66
C LYS A 187 20.27 -15.94 -13.57
N SER A 188 21.00 -16.31 -12.55
CA SER A 188 21.24 -15.55 -11.33
C SER A 188 22.73 -15.39 -11.08
N ALA A 189 23.15 -14.27 -10.51
CA ALA A 189 24.50 -14.05 -9.99
C ALA A 189 24.66 -14.47 -8.51
N ARG A 190 23.61 -15.02 -7.89
CA ARG A 190 23.67 -15.50 -6.50
C ARG A 190 24.62 -16.70 -6.38
N THR A 191 25.29 -16.78 -5.24
CA THR A 191 25.98 -17.97 -4.75
C THR A 191 25.08 -18.71 -3.76
N ALA A 192 25.41 -19.96 -3.39
CA ALA A 192 24.68 -20.69 -2.36
C ALA A 192 24.57 -19.89 -1.05
N VAL A 193 25.66 -19.25 -0.61
CA VAL A 193 25.69 -18.40 0.58
C VAL A 193 24.68 -17.24 0.46
N LYS A 194 24.63 -16.60 -0.71
CA LYS A 194 23.66 -15.49 -0.95
C LYS A 194 22.20 -15.97 -0.95
N CYS A 195 21.96 -17.19 -1.34
CA CYS A 195 20.61 -17.78 -1.27
C CYS A 195 20.21 -18.12 0.17
N ASP A 196 21.16 -18.61 0.98
CA ASP A 196 20.92 -18.82 2.42
C ASP A 196 20.67 -17.49 3.14
N GLU A 197 21.43 -16.44 2.81
CA GLU A 197 21.20 -15.08 3.35
C GLU A 197 19.82 -14.52 2.93
N ALA A 198 19.39 -14.75 1.69
CA ALA A 198 18.06 -14.31 1.21
C ALA A 198 16.92 -15.04 1.94
N ASN A 199 17.04 -16.36 2.15
CA ASN A 199 16.06 -17.11 2.93
C ASN A 199 16.05 -16.70 4.41
N ALA A 200 17.20 -16.38 5.00
CA ALA A 200 17.27 -15.86 6.36
C ALA A 200 16.60 -14.47 6.48
N GLU A 201 16.81 -13.59 5.48
CA GLU A 201 16.13 -12.29 5.40
C GLU A 201 14.62 -12.45 5.29
N TYR A 202 14.18 -13.35 4.41
CA TYR A 202 12.75 -13.67 4.28
C TYR A 202 12.12 -14.03 5.62
N LEU A 203 12.71 -14.96 6.36
CA LEU A 203 12.17 -15.41 7.65
C LEU A 203 12.07 -14.27 8.67
N GLU A 204 13.12 -13.43 8.73
CA GLU A 204 13.14 -12.28 9.64
C GLU A 204 12.09 -11.23 9.24
N ARG A 205 11.99 -10.91 7.95
CA ARG A 205 11.05 -9.92 7.43
C ARG A 205 9.61 -10.41 7.50
N ASP A 206 9.32 -11.68 7.20
CA ASP A 206 7.97 -12.23 7.30
C ASP A 206 7.45 -12.17 8.74
N ALA A 207 8.28 -12.53 9.73
CA ALA A 207 7.92 -12.38 11.13
C ALA A 207 7.67 -10.91 11.52
N ALA A 208 8.47 -9.98 11.03
CA ALA A 208 8.29 -8.55 11.26
C ALA A 208 7.01 -8.04 10.58
N ASN A 209 6.75 -8.42 9.34
CA ASN A 209 5.54 -8.06 8.58
C ASN A 209 4.26 -8.52 9.30
N VAL A 210 4.24 -9.78 9.77
CA VAL A 210 3.13 -10.34 10.55
C VAL A 210 2.92 -9.53 11.83
N ALA A 211 3.99 -9.21 12.56
CA ALA A 211 3.91 -8.43 13.80
C ALA A 211 3.38 -7.00 13.54
N TRP A 212 3.84 -6.35 12.46
CA TRP A 212 3.41 -5.01 12.06
C TRP A 212 1.94 -4.97 11.67
N MET A 213 1.50 -5.93 10.87
CA MET A 213 0.10 -6.07 10.49
C MET A 213 -0.80 -6.25 11.71
N ARG A 214 -0.46 -7.19 12.62
CA ARG A 214 -1.21 -7.41 13.87
C ARG A 214 -1.33 -6.13 14.70
N ALA A 215 -0.21 -5.44 14.95
CA ALA A 215 -0.21 -4.18 15.69
C ALA A 215 -1.07 -3.10 15.01
N SER A 216 -1.16 -3.13 13.68
CA SER A 216 -2.00 -2.21 12.92
C SER A 216 -3.49 -2.52 13.06
N PHE A 217 -3.88 -3.79 13.08
CA PHE A 217 -5.26 -4.18 13.39
C PHE A 217 -5.64 -3.90 14.85
N GLU A 218 -4.72 -4.09 15.79
CA GLU A 218 -4.93 -3.70 17.19
C GLU A 218 -5.18 -2.19 17.32
N GLN A 219 -4.39 -1.36 16.64
CA GLN A 219 -4.62 0.09 16.58
C GLN A 219 -5.97 0.41 15.96
N ALA A 220 -6.34 -0.24 14.86
CA ALA A 220 -7.63 -0.03 14.20
C ALA A 220 -8.80 -0.38 15.13
N LYS A 221 -8.71 -1.50 15.85
CA LYS A 221 -9.72 -1.92 16.85
C LYS A 221 -9.80 -0.91 18.00
N ALA A 222 -8.66 -0.46 18.56
CA ALA A 222 -8.61 0.51 19.64
C ALA A 222 -9.22 1.87 19.27
N HIS A 223 -9.01 2.31 18.03
CA HIS A 223 -9.55 3.57 17.51
C HIS A 223 -10.94 3.42 16.89
N LYS A 224 -11.53 2.22 16.89
CA LYS A 224 -12.82 1.92 16.24
C LYS A 224 -12.83 2.35 14.77
N ALA A 225 -11.73 2.09 14.07
CA ALA A 225 -11.61 2.40 12.66
C ALA A 225 -12.69 1.66 11.85
N ALA A 226 -13.27 2.33 10.85
CA ALA A 226 -14.26 1.72 9.96
C ALA A 226 -13.63 0.75 8.96
N GLY A 227 -12.32 0.93 8.67
CA GLY A 227 -11.61 0.07 7.73
C GLY A 227 -10.10 0.01 7.97
N VAL A 228 -9.49 -1.02 7.39
CA VAL A 228 -8.04 -1.19 7.27
C VAL A 228 -7.71 -1.41 5.79
N VAL A 229 -6.72 -0.69 5.28
CA VAL A 229 -6.14 -0.89 3.94
C VAL A 229 -4.75 -1.47 4.13
N VAL A 230 -4.51 -2.68 3.63
CA VAL A 230 -3.19 -3.33 3.65
C VAL A 230 -2.65 -3.33 2.24
N VAL A 231 -1.47 -2.76 2.03
CA VAL A 231 -0.84 -2.64 0.70
C VAL A 231 0.47 -3.40 0.69
N THR A 232 0.60 -4.32 -0.26
CA THR A 232 1.81 -5.06 -0.60
C THR A 232 2.07 -4.92 -2.09
N GLN A 233 3.15 -5.48 -2.62
CA GLN A 233 3.32 -5.56 -4.07
C GLN A 233 3.00 -6.96 -4.58
N GLY A 234 3.52 -8.03 -3.99
CA GLY A 234 3.40 -9.38 -4.50
C GLY A 234 1.97 -9.94 -4.48
N ASP A 235 1.64 -10.70 -5.52
CA ASP A 235 0.41 -11.50 -5.58
C ASP A 235 0.58 -12.77 -4.73
N PRO A 236 -0.27 -13.01 -3.72
CA PRO A 236 -0.14 -14.18 -2.86
C PRO A 236 -0.80 -15.45 -3.43
N GLY A 237 -1.16 -15.49 -4.71
CA GLY A 237 -1.77 -16.63 -5.37
C GLY A 237 -3.29 -16.62 -5.31
N PHE A 238 -3.89 -15.51 -5.75
CA PHE A 238 -5.35 -15.37 -5.88
C PHE A 238 -5.87 -15.54 -7.30
N ASP A 239 -5.02 -15.88 -8.26
CA ASP A 239 -5.39 -16.04 -9.65
C ASP A 239 -5.92 -17.44 -9.95
N TRP A 240 -7.11 -17.71 -9.45
CA TRP A 240 -7.78 -18.98 -9.58
C TRP A 240 -8.20 -19.27 -11.01
N PRO A 241 -8.15 -20.54 -11.42
CA PRO A 241 -8.98 -21.00 -12.50
C PRO A 241 -10.45 -20.88 -12.08
N GLU A 242 -11.31 -20.52 -13.01
CA GLU A 242 -12.75 -20.26 -12.81
C GLU A 242 -13.53 -21.43 -12.18
N THR A 243 -12.92 -22.61 -12.09
CA THR A 243 -13.55 -23.85 -11.61
C THR A 243 -13.48 -24.05 -10.10
N GLU A 244 -12.72 -23.22 -9.37
CA GLU A 244 -12.54 -23.31 -7.91
C GLU A 244 -12.02 -24.67 -7.38
N GLU A 245 -11.60 -25.55 -8.27
CA GLU A 245 -11.06 -26.89 -7.91
C GLU A 245 -9.60 -26.84 -7.44
N PHE A 246 -8.95 -25.68 -7.61
CA PHE A 246 -7.53 -25.54 -7.38
C PHE A 246 -7.22 -24.28 -6.55
N ASP A 247 -6.53 -24.47 -5.44
CA ASP A 247 -6.05 -23.37 -4.58
C ASP A 247 -4.60 -23.02 -4.95
N GLU A 248 -4.43 -21.95 -5.74
CA GLU A 248 -3.14 -21.49 -6.23
C GLU A 248 -2.18 -21.16 -5.07
N SER A 249 -2.69 -20.63 -3.95
CA SER A 249 -1.88 -20.31 -2.77
C SER A 249 -1.18 -21.54 -2.16
N THR A 250 -1.62 -22.75 -2.51
CA THR A 250 -1.00 -24.00 -2.08
C THR A 250 0.25 -24.38 -2.88
N LEU A 251 0.45 -23.75 -4.04
CA LEU A 251 1.62 -23.99 -4.88
C LEU A 251 2.91 -23.53 -4.18
N PRO A 252 4.03 -24.24 -4.41
CA PRO A 252 5.32 -23.87 -3.82
C PRO A 252 5.74 -22.43 -4.07
N GLU A 253 5.48 -21.89 -5.27
CA GLU A 253 5.82 -20.53 -5.70
C GLU A 253 5.11 -19.43 -4.92
N PHE A 254 4.09 -19.76 -4.12
CA PHE A 254 3.40 -18.83 -3.21
C PHE A 254 3.69 -19.12 -1.73
N SER A 255 4.61 -20.03 -1.45
CA SER A 255 4.93 -20.44 -0.07
C SER A 255 5.38 -19.30 0.83
N GLY A 256 6.03 -18.28 0.25
CA GLY A 256 6.50 -17.08 0.94
C GLY A 256 5.40 -16.15 1.44
N PHE A 257 4.15 -16.34 1.02
CA PHE A 257 3.03 -15.48 1.43
C PHE A 257 2.15 -16.11 2.51
N ARG A 258 2.26 -17.41 2.75
CA ARG A 258 1.29 -18.20 3.55
C ARG A 258 1.12 -17.70 4.99
N ASN A 259 2.22 -17.41 5.68
CA ASN A 259 2.14 -16.98 7.08
C ASN A 259 1.42 -15.63 7.20
N PHE A 260 1.79 -14.69 6.34
CA PHE A 260 1.18 -13.37 6.30
C PHE A 260 -0.30 -13.45 5.97
N MET A 261 -0.68 -14.22 4.93
CA MET A 261 -2.07 -14.37 4.50
C MET A 261 -2.93 -15.09 5.54
N ALA A 262 -2.39 -16.13 6.20
CA ALA A 262 -3.07 -16.81 7.29
C ALA A 262 -3.35 -15.85 8.47
N GLN A 263 -2.38 -14.99 8.81
CA GLN A 263 -2.58 -13.99 9.86
C GLN A 263 -3.54 -12.90 9.43
N LEU A 264 -3.47 -12.43 8.16
CA LEU A 264 -4.40 -11.43 7.62
C LEU A 264 -5.85 -11.93 7.67
N ALA A 265 -6.08 -13.20 7.29
CA ALA A 265 -7.39 -13.83 7.40
C ALA A 265 -7.91 -13.82 8.85
N LYS A 266 -7.05 -14.20 9.80
CA LYS A 266 -7.38 -14.21 11.24
C LYS A 266 -7.72 -12.80 11.78
N GLU A 267 -6.93 -11.79 11.42
CA GLU A 267 -7.19 -10.41 11.84
C GLU A 267 -8.47 -9.86 11.21
N THR A 268 -8.73 -10.19 9.94
CA THR A 268 -9.96 -9.80 9.23
C THR A 268 -11.19 -10.40 9.90
N GLU A 269 -11.14 -11.68 10.27
CA GLU A 269 -12.23 -12.35 10.98
C GLU A 269 -12.59 -11.69 12.31
N GLN A 270 -11.59 -11.15 13.00
CA GLN A 270 -11.73 -10.50 14.30
C GLN A 270 -11.97 -8.98 14.23
N PHE A 271 -12.02 -8.43 13.03
CA PHE A 271 -12.21 -7.00 12.80
C PHE A 271 -13.65 -6.70 12.37
N ALA A 272 -14.30 -5.76 13.04
CA ALA A 272 -15.69 -5.43 12.75
C ALA A 272 -15.87 -4.53 11.51
N GLY A 273 -14.78 -3.87 11.06
CA GLY A 273 -14.79 -2.99 9.87
C GLY A 273 -14.42 -3.73 8.59
N GLN A 274 -14.28 -2.97 7.50
CA GLN A 274 -13.92 -3.49 6.19
C GLN A 274 -12.39 -3.57 6.02
N VAL A 275 -11.91 -4.60 5.36
CA VAL A 275 -10.50 -4.80 5.01
C VAL A 275 -10.35 -4.77 3.51
N LEU A 276 -9.54 -3.82 3.01
CA LEU A 276 -9.12 -3.73 1.62
C LEU A 276 -7.66 -4.17 1.52
N PHE A 277 -7.42 -5.32 0.90
CA PHE A 277 -6.09 -5.80 0.59
C PHE A 277 -5.72 -5.41 -0.82
N VAL A 278 -4.62 -4.67 -0.97
CA VAL A 278 -4.14 -4.13 -2.26
C VAL A 278 -2.82 -4.78 -2.61
N HIS A 279 -2.69 -5.23 -3.85
CA HIS A 279 -1.43 -5.71 -4.42
C HIS A 279 -1.32 -5.40 -5.91
N GLY A 280 -0.10 -5.51 -6.46
CA GLY A 280 0.22 -5.38 -7.87
C GLY A 280 0.67 -6.69 -8.50
N ASP A 281 1.89 -6.72 -9.05
CA ASP A 281 2.69 -7.84 -9.55
C ASP A 281 2.21 -8.43 -10.90
N THR A 282 0.96 -8.87 -11.02
CA THR A 282 0.43 -9.48 -12.25
C THR A 282 -0.23 -8.49 -13.21
N HIS A 283 -0.32 -7.21 -12.86
CA HIS A 283 -0.71 -6.07 -13.70
C HIS A 283 -2.17 -6.03 -14.20
N TYR A 284 -3.03 -6.91 -13.70
CA TYR A 284 -4.44 -6.95 -14.09
C TYR A 284 -5.32 -6.37 -13.00
N PHE A 285 -6.11 -5.34 -13.36
CA PHE A 285 -7.11 -4.84 -12.43
C PHE A 285 -8.10 -5.95 -12.05
N LYS A 286 -8.20 -6.24 -10.76
CA LYS A 286 -9.18 -7.18 -10.21
C LYS A 286 -9.77 -6.62 -8.92
N LEU A 287 -11.06 -6.86 -8.73
CA LEU A 287 -11.78 -6.51 -7.51
C LEU A 287 -12.70 -7.68 -7.15
N ASP A 288 -12.39 -8.38 -6.09
CA ASP A 288 -13.14 -9.57 -5.67
C ASP A 288 -13.01 -9.87 -4.16
N LYS A 289 -13.55 -11.00 -3.74
CA LYS A 289 -13.53 -11.48 -2.35
C LYS A 289 -12.95 -12.91 -2.27
N PRO A 290 -11.64 -13.09 -2.53
CA PRO A 290 -11.05 -14.40 -2.66
C PRO A 290 -10.74 -15.08 -1.32
N LEU A 291 -10.70 -14.34 -0.22
CA LEU A 291 -10.30 -14.89 1.07
C LEU A 291 -11.47 -15.56 1.76
N TYR A 292 -11.53 -16.87 1.66
CA TYR A 292 -12.52 -17.70 2.31
C TYR A 292 -11.90 -19.02 2.80
N SER A 293 -12.55 -19.67 3.74
CA SER A 293 -12.28 -21.05 4.09
C SER A 293 -13.34 -21.97 3.47
N PRO A 294 -13.13 -23.28 3.40
CA PRO A 294 -14.18 -24.21 2.93
C PRO A 294 -15.49 -24.11 3.70
N THR A 295 -15.46 -23.53 4.89
CA THR A 295 -16.62 -23.39 5.77
C THR A 295 -17.07 -21.94 5.97
N LYS A 296 -16.29 -20.95 5.49
CA LYS A 296 -16.56 -19.54 5.82
C LYS A 296 -15.94 -18.57 4.81
N LEU A 297 -16.81 -17.77 4.18
CA LEU A 297 -16.41 -16.58 3.45
C LEU A 297 -16.22 -15.42 4.44
N LEU A 298 -15.13 -14.63 4.28
CA LEU A 298 -14.90 -13.39 5.01
C LEU A 298 -15.53 -12.22 4.24
N PRO A 299 -16.79 -11.84 4.56
CA PRO A 299 -17.52 -10.85 3.75
C PRO A 299 -16.94 -9.44 3.84
N ASN A 300 -16.20 -9.15 4.92
CA ASN A 300 -15.55 -7.87 5.15
C ASN A 300 -14.13 -7.78 4.53
N PHE A 301 -13.66 -8.83 3.83
CA PHE A 301 -12.41 -8.81 3.07
C PHE A 301 -12.69 -8.51 1.60
N THR A 302 -11.91 -7.61 1.02
CA THR A 302 -11.92 -7.33 -0.43
C THR A 302 -10.50 -7.27 -0.93
N ARG A 303 -10.18 -8.02 -2.02
CA ARG A 303 -8.93 -7.90 -2.74
C ARG A 303 -9.08 -6.87 -3.86
N LEU A 304 -8.06 -6.03 -4.00
CA LEU A 304 -7.92 -5.08 -5.09
C LEU A 304 -6.52 -5.22 -5.68
N GLN A 305 -6.45 -5.70 -6.91
CA GLN A 305 -5.22 -5.71 -7.68
C GLN A 305 -5.16 -4.50 -8.59
N THR A 306 -4.01 -3.83 -8.60
CA THR A 306 -3.80 -2.61 -9.38
C THR A 306 -3.51 -2.90 -10.85
N PHE A 307 -3.59 -1.85 -11.67
CA PHE A 307 -3.04 -1.88 -13.02
C PHE A 307 -1.52 -1.84 -12.98
N GLY A 308 -0.89 -2.36 -14.01
CA GLY A 308 0.54 -2.24 -14.27
C GLY A 308 0.83 -2.23 -15.76
N SER A 309 2.10 -2.07 -16.14
CA SER A 309 2.55 -2.07 -17.53
C SER A 309 2.07 -3.31 -18.30
N PRO A 310 1.59 -3.21 -19.54
CA PRO A 310 1.51 -2.00 -20.40
C PRO A 310 0.22 -1.19 -20.25
N SER A 311 -0.65 -1.54 -19.30
CA SER A 311 -1.94 -0.89 -19.04
C SER A 311 -1.78 0.20 -18.00
N LEU A 312 -1.20 1.34 -18.38
CA LEU A 312 -0.90 2.45 -17.47
C LEU A 312 -2.16 3.22 -17.10
N HIS A 313 -2.80 2.76 -16.06
CA HIS A 313 -4.00 3.35 -15.45
C HIS A 313 -3.78 3.44 -13.94
N TRP A 314 -4.72 4.04 -13.24
CA TRP A 314 -4.70 4.10 -11.79
C TRP A 314 -6.09 3.89 -11.21
N ILE A 315 -6.18 3.74 -9.90
CA ILE A 315 -7.43 3.47 -9.22
C ILE A 315 -7.70 4.57 -8.21
N LYS A 316 -8.91 5.11 -8.23
CA LYS A 316 -9.43 6.00 -7.21
C LYS A 316 -10.32 5.23 -6.26
N VAL A 317 -9.98 5.25 -4.98
CA VAL A 317 -10.80 4.63 -3.94
C VAL A 317 -11.48 5.75 -3.16
N HIS A 318 -12.82 5.74 -3.18
CA HIS A 318 -13.65 6.62 -2.37
C HIS A 318 -13.91 5.97 -1.01
N VAL A 319 -13.72 6.73 0.04
CA VAL A 319 -13.94 6.30 1.42
C VAL A 319 -15.13 7.05 2.00
N ASP A 320 -16.09 6.29 2.52
CA ASP A 320 -17.18 6.80 3.35
C ASP A 320 -17.31 5.90 4.58
N VAL A 321 -16.80 6.35 5.71
CA VAL A 321 -16.79 5.58 6.96
C VAL A 321 -18.18 5.40 7.58
N LYS A 322 -19.21 6.03 7.03
CA LYS A 322 -20.61 5.83 7.42
C LYS A 322 -21.31 4.78 6.54
N SER A 323 -20.72 4.43 5.40
CA SER A 323 -21.22 3.35 4.55
C SER A 323 -20.86 2.00 5.13
N ALA A 324 -21.73 1.00 4.98
CA ALA A 324 -21.42 -0.37 5.38
C ALA A 324 -20.23 -0.95 4.60
N ASP A 325 -20.05 -0.56 3.34
CA ASP A 325 -18.97 -1.04 2.48
C ASP A 325 -17.66 -0.26 2.66
N VAL A 326 -17.71 0.92 3.26
CA VAL A 326 -16.57 1.85 3.50
C VAL A 326 -15.84 2.26 2.22
N PHE A 327 -15.46 1.32 1.37
CA PHE A 327 -14.63 1.53 0.18
C PHE A 327 -15.43 1.34 -1.11
N ARG A 328 -15.41 2.35 -2.00
CA ARG A 328 -15.92 2.24 -3.37
C ARG A 328 -14.77 2.45 -4.35
N VAL A 329 -14.48 1.44 -5.13
CA VAL A 329 -13.37 1.39 -6.07
C VAL A 329 -13.80 1.92 -7.44
N GLU A 330 -12.99 2.79 -8.02
CA GLU A 330 -13.19 3.39 -9.36
C GLU A 330 -11.91 3.27 -10.17
N PRO A 331 -11.86 2.37 -11.18
CA PRO A 331 -10.75 2.33 -12.11
C PRO A 331 -10.74 3.59 -12.99
N VAL A 332 -9.63 4.32 -12.98
CA VAL A 332 -9.47 5.54 -13.79
C VAL A 332 -8.68 5.20 -15.04
N ILE A 333 -9.40 5.09 -16.14
CA ILE A 333 -8.82 4.76 -17.45
C ILE A 333 -8.24 6.03 -18.07
N VAL A 334 -6.92 6.11 -18.13
CA VAL A 334 -6.20 7.24 -18.69
C VAL A 334 -6.09 7.06 -20.21
N LYS A 335 -6.53 8.05 -20.98
CA LYS A 335 -6.30 8.07 -22.42
C LYS A 335 -4.81 8.21 -22.68
N GLN A 336 -4.28 7.28 -23.44
CA GLN A 336 -2.89 7.30 -23.85
C GLN A 336 -2.74 8.18 -25.10
N PRO A 337 -1.58 8.82 -25.29
CA PRO A 337 -1.31 9.65 -26.47
C PRO A 337 -1.28 8.85 -27.77
#